data_2083023f374485783123c03e882aebde
#
_entry.id   2083023f374485783123c03e882aebde
#
_cell.length_a   1.000
_cell.length_b   1.000
_cell.length_c   1.000
_cell.angle_alpha   90.00
_cell.angle_beta   90.00
_cell.angle_gamma   90.00
#
_symmetry.space_group_name_H-M   'P 1'
#
loop_
_entity.id
_entity.type
_entity.pdbx_description
1 polymer ?
#
loop_
_entity_poly.entity_id
_entity_poly.type
_entity_poly.pdbx_seq_one_letter_code
_entity_poly.pdbx_strand_id
1 'polypeptide(L)'
;MLKVINLNKSIKNNKNTFKILENINLEVKDGEFISIMGPSGAGKTTLLNIMSTIDRPSEGKVYYDNEDVHSLKNKELSRFRRDNIGFIFQDYNLLDNMSIEDNIALPLVIANEKPDEIQKEVEKLASFFGIKKHLKSYPYELSGGQKQRVAAARAIITSPSIIFADEPTGSLDSKSASELLNCLKEMNKKFNVTIIMVTHDAFTASYSDKIIFIKDGRLNTRIDSNGNRKDFFKQIMNLLTSMGGEVSEFI
;
A
#
# COMPACT_ATOMS: atom_id res chain seq x y z
N MET A 1 9.14 -1.73 12.61
CA MET A 1 9.72 -2.69 11.64
C MET A 1 8.73 -3.82 11.39
N LEU A 2 8.45 -4.18 10.12
CA LEU A 2 7.60 -5.31 9.75
C LEU A 2 8.46 -6.53 9.41
N LYS A 3 8.11 -7.70 9.97
CA LYS A 3 8.81 -8.96 9.69
C LYS A 3 7.82 -10.09 9.44
N VAL A 4 7.99 -10.78 8.32
CA VAL A 4 7.20 -11.97 7.92
C VAL A 4 8.11 -13.19 8.00
N ILE A 5 7.66 -14.25 8.67
CA ILE A 5 8.46 -15.46 8.91
C ILE A 5 7.69 -16.69 8.47
N ASN A 6 8.27 -17.44 7.51
CA ASN A 6 7.78 -18.72 7.00
C ASN A 6 6.28 -18.71 6.68
N LEU A 7 5.81 -17.58 6.11
CA LEU A 7 4.39 -17.39 5.85
C LEU A 7 3.93 -18.24 4.66
N ASN A 8 2.87 -18.98 4.89
CA ASN A 8 2.16 -19.80 3.90
C ASN A 8 0.68 -19.39 3.86
N LYS A 9 0.11 -19.38 2.65
CA LYS A 9 -1.33 -19.22 2.47
C LYS A 9 -1.86 -20.25 1.51
N SER A 10 -2.88 -20.98 1.93
CA SER A 10 -3.59 -21.95 1.11
C SER A 10 -5.08 -21.73 1.20
N ILE A 11 -5.78 -21.97 0.11
CA ILE A 11 -7.23 -21.95 0.03
C ILE A 11 -7.70 -23.36 -0.25
N LYS A 12 -8.63 -23.86 0.60
CA LYS A 12 -9.27 -25.16 0.41
C LYS A 12 -10.58 -24.97 -0.35
N ASN A 13 -10.71 -25.68 -1.46
CA ASN A 13 -11.96 -25.77 -2.21
C ASN A 13 -12.34 -27.25 -2.33
N ASN A 14 -13.36 -27.67 -1.57
CA ASN A 14 -13.88 -29.04 -1.48
C ASN A 14 -12.80 -30.14 -1.39
N LYS A 15 -12.25 -30.57 -2.52
CA LYS A 15 -11.26 -31.68 -2.58
C LYS A 15 -9.82 -31.20 -2.84
N ASN A 16 -9.61 -29.94 -3.22
CA ASN A 16 -8.30 -29.44 -3.60
C ASN A 16 -7.81 -28.35 -2.67
N THR A 17 -6.50 -28.35 -2.39
CA THR A 17 -5.81 -27.28 -1.67
C THR A 17 -4.92 -26.54 -2.65
N PHE A 18 -5.17 -25.25 -2.85
CA PHE A 18 -4.38 -24.38 -3.70
C PHE A 18 -3.45 -23.56 -2.81
N LYS A 19 -2.14 -23.69 -3.03
CA LYS A 19 -1.15 -22.85 -2.38
C LYS A 19 -1.09 -21.51 -3.12
N ILE A 20 -1.30 -20.42 -2.40
CA ILE A 20 -1.23 -19.04 -2.92
C ILE A 20 0.11 -18.42 -2.57
N LEU A 21 0.61 -18.64 -1.35
CA LEU A 21 1.91 -18.17 -0.88
C LEU A 21 2.64 -19.34 -0.23
N GLU A 22 3.94 -19.42 -0.47
CA GLU A 22 4.78 -20.50 0.03
C GLU A 22 6.11 -19.98 0.58
N ASN A 23 6.32 -20.21 1.88
CA ASN A 23 7.56 -19.90 2.60
C ASN A 23 8.04 -18.45 2.42
N ILE A 24 7.14 -17.48 2.53
CA ILE A 24 7.48 -16.06 2.43
C ILE A 24 8.25 -15.63 3.68
N ASN A 25 9.43 -15.09 3.45
CA ASN A 25 10.27 -14.45 4.48
C ASN A 25 10.64 -13.05 4.00
N LEU A 26 10.20 -12.03 4.73
CA LEU A 26 10.37 -10.64 4.35
C LEU A 26 10.62 -9.78 5.58
N GLU A 27 11.53 -8.82 5.45
CA GLU A 27 11.80 -7.81 6.46
C GLU A 27 11.76 -6.41 5.82
N VAL A 28 10.99 -5.51 6.42
CA VAL A 28 10.82 -4.12 5.99
C VAL A 28 11.16 -3.22 7.16
N LYS A 29 12.13 -2.33 6.96
CA LYS A 29 12.56 -1.37 7.98
C LYS A 29 11.61 -0.16 8.02
N ASP A 30 11.59 0.52 9.16
CA ASP A 30 10.82 1.75 9.30
C ASP A 30 11.30 2.82 8.32
N GLY A 31 10.35 3.52 7.72
CA GLY A 31 10.61 4.57 6.73
C GLY A 31 11.00 4.06 5.34
N GLU A 32 11.13 2.75 5.10
CA GLU A 32 11.36 2.22 3.74
C GLU A 32 10.13 2.42 2.84
N PHE A 33 10.35 2.77 1.58
CA PHE A 33 9.35 2.69 0.53
C PHE A 33 9.68 1.51 -0.38
N ILE A 34 8.92 0.42 -0.30
CA ILE A 34 9.16 -0.79 -1.09
C ILE A 34 8.00 -1.10 -2.03
N SER A 35 8.31 -1.74 -3.17
CA SER A 35 7.31 -2.31 -4.06
C SER A 35 7.43 -3.82 -4.14
N ILE A 36 6.28 -4.51 -4.09
CA ILE A 36 6.15 -5.93 -4.37
C ILE A 36 5.61 -6.05 -5.79
N MET A 37 6.43 -6.57 -6.70
CA MET A 37 6.10 -6.75 -8.11
C MET A 37 5.91 -8.22 -8.47
N GLY A 38 5.16 -8.47 -9.52
CA GLY A 38 4.99 -9.82 -10.09
C GLY A 38 3.78 -9.89 -11.01
N PRO A 39 3.63 -10.97 -11.77
CA PRO A 39 2.52 -11.17 -12.70
C PRO A 39 1.18 -11.24 -11.96
N SER A 40 0.08 -11.12 -12.72
CA SER A 40 -1.27 -11.34 -12.17
C SER A 40 -1.37 -12.76 -11.59
N GLY A 41 -2.05 -12.88 -10.45
CA GLY A 41 -2.18 -14.16 -9.75
C GLY A 41 -0.94 -14.65 -8.96
N ALA A 42 0.17 -13.92 -8.94
CA ALA A 42 1.38 -14.31 -8.19
C ALA A 42 1.23 -14.27 -6.65
N GLY A 43 0.10 -13.77 -6.12
CA GLY A 43 -0.15 -13.70 -4.68
C GLY A 43 0.14 -12.34 -4.04
N LYS A 44 0.41 -11.28 -4.82
CA LYS A 44 0.74 -9.92 -4.33
C LYS A 44 -0.29 -9.35 -3.36
N THR A 45 -1.55 -9.22 -3.80
CA THR A 45 -2.65 -8.70 -2.98
C THR A 45 -2.92 -9.60 -1.77
N THR A 46 -2.77 -10.93 -1.91
CA THR A 46 -2.90 -11.86 -0.78
C THR A 46 -1.82 -11.61 0.27
N LEU A 47 -0.56 -11.43 -0.15
CA LEU A 47 0.54 -11.10 0.77
C LEU A 47 0.30 -9.75 1.45
N LEU A 48 -0.12 -8.74 0.70
CA LEU A 48 -0.45 -7.41 1.22
C LEU A 48 -1.59 -7.49 2.24
N ASN A 49 -2.66 -8.23 1.95
CA ASN A 49 -3.80 -8.39 2.85
C ASN A 49 -3.42 -9.11 4.15
N ILE A 50 -2.50 -10.08 4.11
CA ILE A 50 -2.03 -10.75 5.30
C ILE A 50 -1.12 -9.82 6.13
N MET A 51 -0.19 -9.12 5.49
CA MET A 51 0.67 -8.15 6.19
C MET A 51 -0.15 -7.01 6.82
N SER A 52 -1.20 -6.54 6.14
CA SER A 52 -2.11 -5.51 6.66
C SER A 52 -3.18 -6.03 7.62
N THR A 53 -3.13 -7.31 7.98
CA THR A 53 -4.07 -7.99 8.90
C THR A 53 -5.52 -8.05 8.41
N ILE A 54 -5.78 -7.79 7.13
CA ILE A 54 -7.11 -7.97 6.50
C ILE A 54 -7.44 -9.46 6.36
N ASP A 55 -6.44 -10.28 6.00
CA ASP A 55 -6.53 -11.74 5.92
C ASP A 55 -5.54 -12.40 6.88
N ARG A 56 -5.71 -13.67 7.16
CA ARG A 56 -4.83 -14.46 8.05
C ARG A 56 -3.98 -15.43 7.25
N PRO A 57 -2.71 -15.65 7.63
CA PRO A 57 -1.91 -16.73 7.06
C PRO A 57 -2.50 -18.09 7.39
N SER A 58 -2.22 -19.11 6.59
CA SER A 58 -2.49 -20.50 6.96
C SER A 58 -1.44 -21.03 7.93
N GLU A 59 -0.19 -20.58 7.76
CA GLU A 59 0.96 -20.89 8.62
C GLU A 59 1.95 -19.73 8.57
N GLY A 60 2.86 -19.69 9.55
CA GLY A 60 3.85 -18.61 9.68
C GLY A 60 3.32 -17.44 10.49
N LYS A 61 4.11 -16.36 10.56
CA LYS A 61 3.85 -15.23 11.45
C LYS A 61 4.17 -13.90 10.79
N VAL A 62 3.45 -12.87 11.22
CA VAL A 62 3.72 -11.47 10.86
C VAL A 62 3.93 -10.66 12.13
N TYR A 63 5.10 -10.08 12.25
CA TYR A 63 5.48 -9.25 13.39
C TYR A 63 5.52 -7.76 12.98
N TYR A 64 4.95 -6.94 13.82
CA TYR A 64 5.21 -5.50 13.87
C TYR A 64 6.05 -5.24 15.11
N ASP A 65 7.27 -4.80 14.90
CA ASP A 65 8.33 -4.80 15.91
C ASP A 65 8.51 -6.20 16.53
N ASN A 66 8.05 -6.43 17.74
CA ASN A 66 8.15 -7.73 18.41
C ASN A 66 6.79 -8.38 18.63
N GLU A 67 5.69 -7.82 18.12
CA GLU A 67 4.33 -8.30 18.35
C GLU A 67 3.83 -9.12 17.15
N ASP A 68 3.46 -10.38 17.38
CA ASP A 68 2.78 -11.23 16.37
C ASP A 68 1.32 -10.77 16.24
N VAL A 69 1.04 -9.96 15.19
CA VAL A 69 -0.27 -9.34 15.02
C VAL A 69 -1.41 -10.32 14.78
N HIS A 70 -1.12 -11.51 14.27
CA HIS A 70 -2.16 -12.53 14.06
C HIS A 70 -2.50 -13.32 15.31
N SER A 71 -1.74 -13.17 16.40
CA SER A 71 -2.07 -13.70 17.72
C SER A 71 -3.05 -12.81 18.50
N LEU A 72 -3.24 -11.56 18.07
CA LEU A 72 -4.14 -10.60 18.70
C LEU A 72 -5.60 -11.04 18.61
N LYS A 73 -6.39 -10.74 19.66
CA LYS A 73 -7.85 -10.90 19.64
C LYS A 73 -8.49 -9.85 18.72
N ASN A 74 -9.69 -10.11 18.23
CA ASN A 74 -10.36 -9.26 17.25
C ASN A 74 -10.44 -7.77 17.66
N LYS A 75 -10.68 -7.46 18.93
CA LYS A 75 -10.76 -6.09 19.44
C LYS A 75 -9.38 -5.39 19.42
N GLU A 76 -8.36 -6.10 19.84
CA GLU A 76 -6.97 -5.62 19.83
C GLU A 76 -6.48 -5.43 18.40
N LEU A 77 -6.76 -6.40 17.51
CA LEU A 77 -6.43 -6.33 16.10
C LEU A 77 -7.11 -5.17 15.38
N SER A 78 -8.38 -4.89 15.70
CA SER A 78 -9.08 -3.74 15.13
C SER A 78 -8.47 -2.40 15.58
N ARG A 79 -8.07 -2.33 16.86
CA ARG A 79 -7.37 -1.16 17.39
C ARG A 79 -5.99 -1.02 16.76
N PHE A 80 -5.24 -2.12 16.66
CA PHE A 80 -3.94 -2.15 16.01
C PHE A 80 -4.01 -1.61 14.57
N ARG A 81 -4.98 -2.09 13.75
CA ARG A 81 -5.19 -1.59 12.39
C ARG A 81 -5.46 -0.10 12.35
N ARG A 82 -6.37 0.38 13.19
CA ARG A 82 -6.73 1.80 13.24
C ARG A 82 -5.52 2.68 13.55
N ASP A 83 -4.68 2.25 14.51
CA ASP A 83 -3.62 3.08 15.07
C ASP A 83 -2.30 2.97 14.27
N ASN A 84 -2.09 1.85 13.54
CA ASN A 84 -0.79 1.55 12.92
C ASN A 84 -0.81 1.40 11.40
N ILE A 85 -1.98 1.22 10.77
CA ILE A 85 -2.06 0.88 9.36
C ILE A 85 -2.90 1.88 8.59
N GLY A 86 -2.31 2.46 7.53
CA GLY A 86 -3.03 3.16 6.47
C GLY A 86 -3.22 2.26 5.25
N PHE A 87 -4.27 2.51 4.47
CA PHE A 87 -4.52 1.73 3.26
C PHE A 87 -4.96 2.61 2.08
N ILE A 88 -4.32 2.40 0.92
CA ILE A 88 -4.64 3.03 -0.34
C ILE A 88 -5.06 1.93 -1.32
N PHE A 89 -6.32 1.92 -1.73
CA PHE A 89 -6.89 0.94 -2.64
C PHE A 89 -6.88 1.43 -4.08
N GLN A 90 -6.88 0.52 -5.03
CA GLN A 90 -6.99 0.81 -6.46
C GLN A 90 -8.27 1.60 -6.78
N ASP A 91 -9.40 1.21 -6.20
CA ASP A 91 -10.72 1.82 -6.42
C ASP A 91 -11.04 2.93 -5.41
N TYR A 92 -10.01 3.55 -4.81
CA TYR A 92 -10.09 4.66 -3.86
C TYR A 92 -10.84 4.33 -2.56
N ASN A 93 -11.90 3.55 -2.60
CA ASN A 93 -12.81 3.19 -1.49
C ASN A 93 -13.25 4.43 -0.69
N LEU A 94 -13.59 5.52 -1.40
CA LEU A 94 -14.19 6.70 -0.80
C LEU A 94 -15.68 6.46 -0.57
N LEU A 95 -16.24 7.10 0.44
CA LEU A 95 -17.66 7.07 0.74
C LEU A 95 -18.35 8.17 -0.06
N ASP A 96 -19.13 7.78 -1.07
CA ASP A 96 -19.74 8.71 -2.04
C ASP A 96 -20.79 9.66 -1.42
N ASN A 97 -21.36 9.29 -0.28
CA ASN A 97 -22.33 10.07 0.49
C ASN A 97 -21.70 11.02 1.52
N MET A 98 -20.36 11.07 1.57
CA MET A 98 -19.59 11.94 2.45
C MET A 98 -18.79 12.95 1.63
N SER A 99 -18.60 14.16 2.17
CA SER A 99 -17.69 15.14 1.58
C SER A 99 -16.24 14.62 1.57
N ILE A 100 -15.37 15.27 0.82
CA ILE A 100 -13.93 14.95 0.82
C ILE A 100 -13.32 15.21 2.20
N GLU A 101 -13.74 16.28 2.88
CA GLU A 101 -13.34 16.58 4.26
C GLU A 101 -13.71 15.43 5.20
N ASP A 102 -14.96 14.95 5.14
CA ASP A 102 -15.44 13.85 5.98
C ASP A 102 -14.73 12.53 5.66
N ASN A 103 -14.49 12.23 4.38
CA ASN A 103 -13.71 11.05 3.97
C ASN A 103 -12.31 11.05 4.58
N ILE A 104 -11.63 12.21 4.58
CA ILE A 104 -10.28 12.33 5.16
C ILE A 104 -10.36 12.25 6.69
N ALA A 105 -11.34 12.91 7.31
CA ALA A 105 -11.51 12.98 8.76
C ALA A 105 -11.89 11.64 9.41
N LEU A 106 -12.57 10.77 8.66
CA LEU A 106 -13.23 9.56 9.17
C LEU A 106 -12.37 8.71 10.13
N PRO A 107 -11.09 8.42 9.84
CA PRO A 107 -10.26 7.62 10.77
C PRO A 107 -10.06 8.28 12.13
N LEU A 108 -9.91 9.61 12.19
CA LEU A 108 -9.77 10.34 13.45
C LEU A 108 -11.10 10.45 14.21
N VAL A 109 -12.22 10.57 13.49
CA VAL A 109 -13.56 10.53 14.09
C VAL A 109 -13.80 9.18 14.77
N ILE A 110 -13.43 8.06 14.12
CA ILE A 110 -13.52 6.73 14.71
C ILE A 110 -12.56 6.56 15.92
N ALA A 111 -11.44 7.28 15.92
CA ALA A 111 -10.51 7.32 17.04
C ALA A 111 -11.00 8.17 18.22
N ASN A 112 -12.12 8.89 18.07
CA ASN A 112 -12.69 9.86 19.03
C ASN A 112 -11.75 11.03 19.33
N GLU A 113 -11.01 11.51 18.32
CA GLU A 113 -10.18 12.69 18.42
C GLU A 113 -11.04 13.98 18.52
N LYS A 114 -10.46 15.05 19.04
CA LYS A 114 -11.17 16.32 19.22
C LYS A 114 -11.45 16.99 17.86
N PRO A 115 -12.66 17.58 17.66
CA PRO A 115 -13.02 18.23 16.40
C PRO A 115 -12.01 19.25 15.89
N ASP A 116 -11.46 20.10 16.77
CA ASP A 116 -10.47 21.13 16.40
C ASP A 116 -9.15 20.54 15.92
N GLU A 117 -8.74 19.38 16.46
CA GLU A 117 -7.54 18.67 16.02
C GLU A 117 -7.77 17.98 14.69
N ILE A 118 -8.95 17.37 14.51
CA ILE A 118 -9.36 16.77 13.23
C ILE A 118 -9.33 17.82 12.12
N GLN A 119 -9.97 18.99 12.33
CA GLN A 119 -10.00 20.07 11.35
C GLN A 119 -8.59 20.49 10.91
N LYS A 120 -7.69 20.70 11.87
CA LYS A 120 -6.29 21.11 11.61
C LYS A 120 -5.54 20.07 10.77
N GLU A 121 -5.64 18.78 11.11
CA GLU A 121 -4.95 17.73 10.38
C GLU A 121 -5.54 17.54 8.98
N VAL A 122 -6.87 17.62 8.82
CA VAL A 122 -7.53 17.58 7.50
C VAL A 122 -7.03 18.72 6.62
N GLU A 123 -7.02 19.98 7.11
CA GLU A 123 -6.55 21.14 6.34
C GLU A 123 -5.07 21.02 5.95
N LYS A 124 -4.23 20.57 6.88
CA LYS A 124 -2.80 20.33 6.66
C LYS A 124 -2.56 19.30 5.55
N LEU A 125 -3.23 18.14 5.63
CA LEU A 125 -3.08 17.08 4.64
C LEU A 125 -3.73 17.46 3.30
N ALA A 126 -4.90 18.09 3.31
CA ALA A 126 -5.53 18.58 2.09
C ALA A 126 -4.65 19.60 1.34
N SER A 127 -3.92 20.44 2.08
CA SER A 127 -2.92 21.35 1.50
C SER A 127 -1.72 20.61 0.94
N PHE A 128 -1.18 19.61 1.67
CA PHE A 128 -0.06 18.78 1.22
C PHE A 128 -0.37 18.01 -0.08
N PHE A 129 -1.56 17.41 -0.15
CA PHE A 129 -2.01 16.67 -1.34
C PHE A 129 -2.62 17.54 -2.45
N GLY A 130 -2.66 18.87 -2.28
CA GLY A 130 -3.19 19.81 -3.29
C GLY A 130 -4.69 19.69 -3.53
N ILE A 131 -5.46 19.22 -2.55
CA ILE A 131 -6.91 18.98 -2.63
C ILE A 131 -7.74 19.93 -1.74
N LYS A 132 -7.11 20.95 -1.13
CA LYS A 132 -7.77 21.87 -0.19
C LYS A 132 -9.04 22.51 -0.76
N LYS A 133 -9.03 22.89 -2.05
CA LYS A 133 -10.18 23.49 -2.71
C LYS A 133 -11.38 22.55 -2.90
N HIS A 134 -11.18 21.24 -2.73
CA HIS A 134 -12.19 20.21 -2.93
C HIS A 134 -12.78 19.68 -1.61
N LEU A 135 -12.40 20.22 -0.44
CA LEU A 135 -12.84 19.68 0.86
C LEU A 135 -14.36 19.57 1.00
N LYS A 136 -15.10 20.52 0.40
CA LYS A 136 -16.58 20.53 0.45
C LYS A 136 -17.24 19.79 -0.72
N SER A 137 -16.46 19.31 -1.69
CA SER A 137 -16.96 18.49 -2.81
C SER A 137 -17.21 17.04 -2.37
N TYR A 138 -17.90 16.27 -3.23
CA TYR A 138 -18.13 14.84 -3.06
C TYR A 138 -17.24 14.04 -4.02
N PRO A 139 -17.00 12.73 -3.75
CA PRO A 139 -16.13 11.91 -4.58
C PRO A 139 -16.49 11.91 -6.07
N TYR A 140 -17.76 11.90 -6.42
CA TYR A 140 -18.22 11.87 -7.81
C TYR A 140 -17.90 13.16 -8.60
N GLU A 141 -17.55 14.26 -7.91
CA GLU A 141 -17.14 15.52 -8.54
C GLU A 141 -15.63 15.59 -8.85
N LEU A 142 -14.85 14.59 -8.41
CA LEU A 142 -13.38 14.58 -8.51
C LEU A 142 -12.90 13.69 -9.66
N SER A 143 -11.77 14.08 -10.26
CA SER A 143 -11.01 13.19 -11.17
C SER A 143 -10.42 12.00 -10.41
N GLY A 144 -10.06 10.92 -11.13
CA GLY A 144 -9.42 9.73 -10.54
C GLY A 144 -8.16 10.07 -9.72
N GLY A 145 -7.28 10.90 -10.27
CA GLY A 145 -6.07 11.35 -9.56
C GLY A 145 -6.36 12.18 -8.31
N GLN A 146 -7.43 12.99 -8.31
CA GLN A 146 -7.87 13.70 -7.11
C GLN A 146 -8.43 12.74 -6.05
N LYS A 147 -9.28 11.78 -6.46
CA LYS A 147 -9.79 10.73 -5.56
C LYS A 147 -8.66 9.95 -4.90
N GLN A 148 -7.62 9.61 -5.66
CA GLN A 148 -6.49 8.86 -5.12
C GLN A 148 -5.66 9.69 -4.12
N ARG A 149 -5.50 10.99 -4.35
CA ARG A 149 -4.88 11.90 -3.38
C ARG A 149 -5.72 12.05 -2.10
N VAL A 150 -7.04 12.00 -2.19
CA VAL A 150 -7.94 11.95 -1.02
C VAL A 150 -7.74 10.64 -0.26
N ALA A 151 -7.69 9.50 -0.96
CA ALA A 151 -7.43 8.19 -0.35
C ALA A 151 -6.07 8.16 0.37
N ALA A 152 -5.02 8.76 -0.22
CA ALA A 152 -3.71 8.89 0.40
C ALA A 152 -3.73 9.81 1.64
N ALA A 153 -4.46 10.93 1.59
CA ALA A 153 -4.64 11.82 2.74
C ALA A 153 -5.38 11.10 3.88
N ARG A 154 -6.43 10.34 3.58
CA ARG A 154 -7.14 9.51 4.55
C ARG A 154 -6.25 8.43 5.15
N ALA A 155 -5.37 7.82 4.36
CA ALA A 155 -4.49 6.76 4.81
C ALA A 155 -3.44 7.23 5.82
N ILE A 156 -2.95 8.49 5.72
CA ILE A 156 -1.89 9.04 6.58
C ILE A 156 -2.41 9.81 7.79
N ILE A 157 -3.72 10.14 7.86
CA ILE A 157 -4.23 11.10 8.84
C ILE A 157 -4.08 10.65 10.29
N THR A 158 -4.09 9.35 10.56
CA THR A 158 -3.83 8.78 11.90
C THR A 158 -2.35 8.69 12.23
N SER A 159 -1.46 9.19 11.35
CA SER A 159 0.00 9.04 11.47
C SER A 159 0.42 7.57 11.66
N PRO A 160 -0.02 6.65 10.80
CA PRO A 160 0.26 5.23 10.95
C PRO A 160 1.77 4.95 10.76
N SER A 161 2.25 3.85 11.32
CA SER A 161 3.63 3.39 11.11
C SER A 161 3.87 2.87 9.69
N ILE A 162 2.82 2.36 9.05
CA ILE A 162 2.91 1.76 7.71
C ILE A 162 1.67 2.03 6.87
N ILE A 163 1.88 2.27 5.57
CA ILE A 163 0.82 2.39 4.56
C ILE A 163 0.98 1.27 3.54
N PHE A 164 -0.10 0.53 3.32
CA PHE A 164 -0.22 -0.44 2.24
C PHE A 164 -0.94 0.19 1.06
N ALA A 165 -0.40 0.05 -0.14
CA ALA A 165 -0.98 0.56 -1.38
C ALA A 165 -1.15 -0.59 -2.39
N ASP A 166 -2.38 -0.92 -2.72
CA ASP A 166 -2.71 -1.97 -3.69
C ASP A 166 -3.04 -1.35 -5.03
N GLU A 167 -2.13 -1.50 -6.01
CA GLU A 167 -2.23 -0.97 -7.39
C GLU A 167 -2.70 0.50 -7.44
N PRO A 168 -2.05 1.44 -6.69
CA PRO A 168 -2.61 2.78 -6.47
C PRO A 168 -2.73 3.64 -7.74
N THR A 169 -2.10 3.22 -8.83
CA THR A 169 -2.10 3.92 -10.13
C THR A 169 -2.92 3.22 -11.21
N GLY A 170 -3.46 2.02 -10.92
CA GLY A 170 -4.09 1.16 -11.92
C GLY A 170 -5.28 1.74 -12.68
N SER A 171 -5.95 2.76 -12.12
CA SER A 171 -7.08 3.45 -12.74
C SER A 171 -6.75 4.89 -13.20
N LEU A 172 -5.46 5.28 -13.21
CA LEU A 172 -5.01 6.64 -13.50
C LEU A 172 -4.34 6.76 -14.88
N ASP A 173 -4.48 7.94 -15.50
CA ASP A 173 -3.63 8.32 -16.62
C ASP A 173 -2.18 8.55 -16.16
N SER A 174 -1.23 8.50 -17.10
CA SER A 174 0.21 8.59 -16.80
C SER A 174 0.62 9.86 -16.06
N LYS A 175 -0.05 11.00 -16.30
CA LYS A 175 0.24 12.27 -15.61
C LYS A 175 -0.24 12.19 -14.16
N SER A 176 -1.49 11.79 -13.94
CA SER A 176 -2.08 11.62 -12.61
C SER A 176 -1.33 10.57 -11.78
N ALA A 177 -0.90 9.48 -12.40
CA ALA A 177 -0.06 8.46 -11.78
C ALA A 177 1.28 9.04 -11.30
N SER A 178 1.98 9.79 -12.16
CA SER A 178 3.25 10.45 -11.81
C SER A 178 3.08 11.44 -10.65
N GLU A 179 2.02 12.25 -10.66
CA GLU A 179 1.71 13.20 -9.59
C GLU A 179 1.45 12.49 -8.25
N LEU A 180 0.66 11.42 -8.27
CA LEU A 180 0.39 10.62 -7.08
C LEU A 180 1.68 9.99 -6.52
N LEU A 181 2.48 9.33 -7.36
CA LEU A 181 3.70 8.65 -6.94
C LEU A 181 4.73 9.63 -6.36
N ASN A 182 4.84 10.84 -6.91
CA ASN A 182 5.64 11.90 -6.31
C ASN A 182 5.10 12.29 -4.92
N CYS A 183 3.78 12.46 -4.78
CA CYS A 183 3.16 12.74 -3.48
C CYS A 183 3.43 11.61 -2.46
N LEU A 184 3.33 10.34 -2.86
CA LEU A 184 3.65 9.21 -1.98
C LEU A 184 5.12 9.22 -1.55
N LYS A 185 6.04 9.50 -2.46
CA LYS A 185 7.47 9.61 -2.15
C LYS A 185 7.78 10.77 -1.21
N GLU A 186 7.14 11.93 -1.42
CA GLU A 186 7.26 13.08 -0.52
C GLU A 186 6.64 12.78 0.85
N MET A 187 5.50 12.11 0.88
CA MET A 187 4.82 11.66 2.10
C MET A 187 5.73 10.72 2.92
N ASN A 188 6.31 9.70 2.28
CA ASN A 188 7.26 8.79 2.92
C ASN A 188 8.42 9.55 3.57
N LYS A 189 9.06 10.47 2.84
CA LYS A 189 10.19 11.26 3.34
C LYS A 189 9.79 12.24 4.45
N LYS A 190 8.69 12.97 4.27
CA LYS A 190 8.27 14.03 5.19
C LYS A 190 7.75 13.51 6.51
N PHE A 191 6.98 12.41 6.46
CA PHE A 191 6.34 11.85 7.65
C PHE A 191 7.08 10.60 8.17
N ASN A 192 8.17 10.18 7.51
CA ASN A 192 8.94 8.97 7.83
C ASN A 192 8.06 7.71 7.96
N VAL A 193 6.96 7.65 7.17
CA VAL A 193 6.03 6.51 7.16
C VAL A 193 6.53 5.42 6.22
N THR A 194 6.49 4.18 6.65
CA THR A 194 6.82 3.03 5.78
C THR A 194 5.74 2.85 4.73
N ILE A 195 6.11 2.60 3.46
CA ILE A 195 5.15 2.33 2.39
C ILE A 195 5.47 0.99 1.76
N ILE A 196 4.47 0.10 1.72
CA ILE A 196 4.51 -1.15 0.94
C ILE A 196 3.48 -1.04 -0.17
N MET A 197 3.96 -0.95 -1.40
CA MET A 197 3.13 -0.84 -2.58
C MET A 197 3.15 -2.16 -3.36
N VAL A 198 2.00 -2.61 -3.81
CA VAL A 198 1.86 -3.72 -4.76
C VAL A 198 1.56 -3.14 -6.12
N THR A 199 2.27 -3.60 -7.14
CA THR A 199 2.02 -3.23 -8.52
C THR A 199 2.60 -4.26 -9.50
N HIS A 200 2.05 -4.34 -10.70
CA HIS A 200 2.65 -5.04 -11.82
C HIS A 200 3.41 -4.08 -12.75
N ASP A 201 3.15 -2.77 -12.65
CA ASP A 201 3.73 -1.75 -13.52
C ASP A 201 5.15 -1.35 -13.06
N ALA A 202 6.12 -1.47 -13.97
CA ALA A 202 7.52 -1.14 -13.74
C ALA A 202 7.77 0.36 -13.52
N PHE A 203 6.99 1.23 -14.16
CA PHE A 203 7.09 2.66 -13.98
C PHE A 203 6.68 3.04 -12.56
N THR A 204 5.55 2.54 -12.08
CA THR A 204 5.06 2.74 -10.72
C THR A 204 6.08 2.24 -9.69
N ALA A 205 6.58 1.02 -9.86
CA ALA A 205 7.57 0.42 -8.96
C ALA A 205 8.88 1.21 -8.90
N SER A 206 9.28 1.90 -9.99
CA SER A 206 10.51 2.70 -10.03
C SER A 206 10.55 3.88 -9.05
N TYR A 207 9.43 4.25 -8.44
CA TYR A 207 9.38 5.31 -7.42
C TYR A 207 9.77 4.83 -6.01
N SER A 208 9.77 3.52 -5.77
CA SER A 208 10.21 2.94 -4.49
C SER A 208 11.73 2.90 -4.38
N ASP A 209 12.22 2.65 -3.16
CA ASP A 209 13.65 2.50 -2.88
C ASP A 209 14.11 1.05 -3.07
N LYS A 210 13.16 0.10 -3.11
CA LYS A 210 13.43 -1.33 -3.20
C LYS A 210 12.28 -2.04 -3.89
N ILE A 211 12.60 -3.03 -4.70
CA ILE A 211 11.63 -3.94 -5.30
C ILE A 211 11.89 -5.36 -4.84
N ILE A 212 10.79 -6.04 -4.53
CA ILE A 212 10.77 -7.47 -4.23
C ILE A 212 9.86 -8.12 -5.27
N PHE A 213 10.42 -9.05 -6.05
CA PHE A 213 9.66 -9.75 -7.07
C PHE A 213 9.06 -11.04 -6.51
N ILE A 214 7.75 -11.22 -6.69
CA ILE A 214 7.03 -12.43 -6.34
C ILE A 214 6.59 -13.17 -7.60
N LYS A 215 6.84 -14.47 -7.65
CA LYS A 215 6.40 -15.37 -8.73
C LYS A 215 5.95 -16.69 -8.12
N ASP A 216 4.83 -17.22 -8.61
CA ASP A 216 4.27 -18.50 -8.16
C ASP A 216 4.19 -18.63 -6.63
N GLY A 217 3.75 -17.56 -5.96
CA GLY A 217 3.59 -17.51 -4.51
C GLY A 217 4.88 -17.47 -3.70
N ARG A 218 6.06 -17.25 -4.31
CA ARG A 218 7.37 -17.19 -3.64
C ARG A 218 8.09 -15.89 -3.95
N LEU A 219 8.82 -15.36 -2.96
CA LEU A 219 9.75 -14.26 -3.22
C LEU A 219 10.95 -14.79 -4.01
N ASN A 220 11.24 -14.14 -5.13
CA ASN A 220 12.26 -14.58 -6.06
C ASN A 220 13.51 -13.71 -5.99
N THR A 221 13.38 -12.44 -6.34
CA THR A 221 14.49 -11.52 -6.50
C THR A 221 14.19 -10.20 -5.80
N ARG A 222 15.26 -9.56 -5.31
CA ARG A 222 15.23 -8.22 -4.73
C ARG A 222 16.19 -7.33 -5.50
N ILE A 223 15.77 -6.08 -5.78
CA ILE A 223 16.62 -5.03 -6.33
C ILE A 223 16.47 -3.79 -5.46
N ASP A 224 17.59 -3.20 -5.08
CA ASP A 224 17.64 -1.94 -4.35
C ASP A 224 17.96 -0.79 -5.33
N SER A 225 17.29 0.34 -5.16
CA SER A 225 17.52 1.54 -5.97
C SER A 225 18.89 2.16 -5.67
N ASN A 226 19.57 2.61 -6.71
CA ASN A 226 20.81 3.40 -6.57
C ASN A 226 20.55 4.91 -6.35
N GLY A 227 19.29 5.32 -6.16
CA GLY A 227 18.86 6.71 -6.01
C GLY A 227 18.54 7.40 -7.33
N ASN A 228 18.88 6.84 -8.50
CA ASN A 228 18.49 7.33 -9.81
C ASN A 228 17.29 6.55 -10.35
N ARG A 229 16.11 7.17 -10.38
CA ARG A 229 14.88 6.52 -10.82
C ARG A 229 14.93 5.96 -12.25
N LYS A 230 15.59 6.68 -13.20
CA LYS A 230 15.70 6.23 -14.61
C LYS A 230 16.54 4.96 -14.73
N ASP A 231 17.63 4.89 -13.99
CA ASP A 231 18.51 3.71 -13.98
C ASP A 231 17.83 2.55 -13.27
N PHE A 232 17.11 2.84 -12.18
CA PHE A 232 16.34 1.85 -11.46
C PHE A 232 15.22 1.25 -12.34
N PHE A 233 14.48 2.09 -13.06
CA PHE A 233 13.49 1.63 -14.04
C PHE A 233 14.10 0.69 -15.09
N LYS A 234 15.28 1.02 -15.65
CA LYS A 234 15.99 0.16 -16.60
C LYS A 234 16.38 -1.19 -15.97
N GLN A 235 16.84 -1.19 -14.72
CA GLN A 235 17.16 -2.44 -14.02
C GLN A 235 15.92 -3.32 -13.83
N ILE A 236 14.78 -2.73 -13.49
CA ILE A 236 13.51 -3.43 -13.39
C ILE A 236 13.13 -4.07 -14.74
N MET A 237 13.17 -3.28 -15.82
CA MET A 237 12.84 -3.78 -17.17
C MET A 237 13.76 -4.92 -17.59
N ASN A 238 15.07 -4.83 -17.34
CA ASN A 238 16.01 -5.90 -17.62
C ASN A 238 15.71 -7.19 -16.84
N LEU A 239 15.32 -7.05 -15.56
CA LEU A 239 14.92 -8.19 -14.74
C LEU A 239 13.66 -8.86 -15.33
N LEU A 240 12.62 -8.09 -15.65
CA LEU A 240 11.37 -8.59 -16.20
C LEU A 240 11.61 -9.36 -17.51
N THR A 241 12.42 -8.79 -18.40
CA THR A 241 12.82 -9.46 -19.66
C THR A 241 13.56 -10.78 -19.40
N SER A 242 14.47 -10.81 -18.41
CA SER A 242 15.24 -12.02 -18.07
C SER A 242 14.39 -13.14 -17.45
N MET A 243 13.26 -12.80 -16.84
CA MET A 243 12.33 -13.74 -16.21
C MET A 243 11.30 -14.33 -17.18
N GLY A 244 11.43 -14.05 -18.50
CA GLY A 244 10.57 -14.60 -19.56
C GLY A 244 9.17 -13.97 -19.63
N GLY A 245 8.96 -12.82 -19.00
CA GLY A 245 7.74 -12.02 -19.17
C GLY A 245 7.76 -11.32 -20.54
N GLU A 246 6.65 -11.32 -21.27
CA GLU A 246 6.48 -10.35 -22.35
C GLU A 246 6.45 -8.95 -21.74
N VAL A 247 7.30 -8.05 -22.25
CA VAL A 247 7.43 -6.67 -21.75
C VAL A 247 6.08 -5.94 -21.74
N SER A 248 5.15 -6.35 -22.60
CA SER A 248 3.77 -5.85 -22.70
C SER A 248 2.89 -6.13 -21.47
N GLU A 249 3.26 -7.06 -20.59
CA GLU A 249 2.48 -7.36 -19.36
C GLU A 249 2.83 -6.43 -18.18
N PHE A 250 3.88 -5.59 -18.33
CA PHE A 250 4.47 -4.81 -17.23
C PHE A 250 4.64 -3.32 -17.54
N ILE A 251 4.04 -2.84 -18.64
CA ILE A 251 4.08 -1.44 -19.09
C ILE A 251 2.68 -0.82 -19.08
#